data_085eec3a0de365bbadd01c71d40ec6b0
#
_entry.id   085eec3a0de365bbadd01c71d40ec6b0
#
_cell.length_a   1.000
_cell.length_b   1.000
_cell.length_c   1.000
_cell.angle_alpha   90.00
_cell.angle_beta   90.00
_cell.angle_gamma   90.00
#
_symmetry.space_group_name_H-M   'P 1'
#
loop_
_entity.id
_entity.type
_entity.pdbx_description
1 polymer ?
#
loop_
_entity_poly.entity_id
_entity_poly.type
_entity_poly.pdbx_seq_one_letter_code
_entity_poly.pdbx_strand_id
1 'polypeptide(L)'
;MPIAGTFDLYESGTHHGLMSSGFITPFLYMIGMTSGHSNKLWRSKLLDAMRALLLTPAIHKKFETANGEAAIAGLKALLNLHHNPHPWDDLWRAIAAEHPFRDAWWEDRNLLPLLDRIEIPVYIGCDWQNVPLHLPHTFKAYERLTNSKHLQVAMMGEHGLAWPWESLHIEALAWFDQWLKGRETGILDGPRFRYVIPEAEGWRTSDTWPVLEATHHAYALRVDGSLSEDEGEAGSRTYMNLGGGLNRPRPSETDPPAFLEWTTPSLQRDLDLIGPIELQLEAACPAPDTAFIMVLQDLDEQGRVTNVTAGYLRAGLRMVDEAASKPGAPVLSCQTFEAIPIGEKVTYRIPIVPNARRFRAGHAIRLHLTTDDQSKDSPALLEFRHASVGTSSLNTVLSSSRLLLPVLD
;
A
#
# COMPACT_ATOMS: atom_id res chain seq x y z
N MET A 1 -2.10 17.57 14.62
CA MET A 1 -2.41 16.13 14.80
C MET A 1 -2.91 15.58 13.48
N PRO A 2 -2.02 15.23 12.54
CA PRO A 2 -2.40 14.61 11.27
C PRO A 2 -2.72 13.12 11.47
N ILE A 3 -3.82 12.68 10.85
CA ILE A 3 -4.29 11.30 10.88
C ILE A 3 -4.49 10.86 9.44
N ALA A 4 -3.88 9.73 9.05
CA ALA A 4 -3.90 9.20 7.70
C ALA A 4 -3.50 10.28 6.67
N GLY A 5 -2.36 10.92 6.90
CA GLY A 5 -1.83 11.97 6.03
C GLY A 5 -0.98 11.41 4.89
N THR A 6 -0.89 12.16 3.79
CA THR A 6 0.00 11.90 2.68
C THR A 6 1.07 12.98 2.63
N PHE A 7 2.35 12.59 2.56
CA PHE A 7 3.48 13.52 2.58
C PHE A 7 4.34 13.44 1.32
N ASP A 8 4.23 12.38 0.53
CA ASP A 8 4.89 12.19 -0.75
C ASP A 8 3.85 11.86 -1.82
N LEU A 9 3.57 12.82 -2.70
CA LEU A 9 2.51 12.65 -3.70
C LEU A 9 2.92 11.70 -4.84
N TYR A 10 4.22 11.54 -5.11
CA TYR A 10 4.69 10.53 -6.06
C TYR A 10 4.28 9.13 -5.61
N GLU A 11 4.63 8.76 -4.40
CA GLU A 11 4.30 7.43 -3.87
C GLU A 11 2.81 7.22 -3.60
N SER A 12 2.04 8.28 -3.50
CA SER A 12 0.57 8.17 -3.39
C SER A 12 -0.11 7.92 -4.72
N GLY A 13 0.47 8.39 -5.80
CA GLY A 13 -0.05 8.22 -7.17
C GLY A 13 0.56 7.03 -7.89
N THR A 14 1.82 6.75 -7.58
CA THR A 14 2.60 5.68 -8.22
C THR A 14 3.37 4.89 -7.15
N HIS A 15 3.03 3.66 -6.94
CA HIS A 15 3.74 2.82 -6.00
C HIS A 15 5.01 2.26 -6.67
N HIS A 16 6.17 2.88 -6.41
CA HIS A 16 7.47 2.56 -7.02
C HIS A 16 7.40 2.40 -8.55
N GLY A 17 6.78 3.41 -9.21
CA GLY A 17 6.66 3.49 -10.67
C GLY A 17 5.46 2.75 -11.27
N LEU A 18 4.65 2.11 -10.48
CA LEU A 18 3.37 1.54 -10.91
C LEU A 18 2.24 2.52 -10.62
N MET A 19 1.66 3.12 -11.65
CA MET A 19 0.55 4.06 -11.49
C MET A 19 -0.65 3.35 -10.85
N SER A 20 -1.12 3.85 -9.72
CA SER A 20 -2.33 3.38 -9.04
C SER A 20 -3.58 3.86 -9.79
N SER A 21 -3.79 3.32 -10.99
CA SER A 21 -4.87 3.76 -11.90
C SER A 21 -6.27 3.54 -11.33
N GLY A 22 -6.46 2.48 -10.56
CA GLY A 22 -7.73 2.16 -9.89
C GLY A 22 -8.12 3.15 -8.81
N PHE A 23 -7.15 3.84 -8.21
CA PHE A 23 -7.38 4.88 -7.21
C PHE A 23 -7.29 6.29 -7.80
N ILE A 24 -6.17 6.65 -8.43
CA ILE A 24 -5.91 8.03 -8.88
C ILE A 24 -6.95 8.51 -9.89
N THR A 25 -7.34 7.66 -10.82
CA THR A 25 -8.31 8.05 -11.87
C THR A 25 -9.67 8.44 -11.27
N PRO A 26 -10.38 7.56 -10.52
CA PRO A 26 -11.66 7.94 -9.93
C PRO A 26 -11.53 9.05 -8.88
N PHE A 27 -10.42 9.09 -8.14
CA PHE A 27 -10.18 10.12 -7.12
C PHE A 27 -10.07 11.53 -7.74
N LEU A 28 -9.26 11.70 -8.78
CA LEU A 28 -9.13 13.00 -9.45
C LEU A 28 -10.44 13.43 -10.12
N TYR A 29 -11.17 12.50 -10.74
CA TYR A 29 -12.50 12.80 -11.27
C TYR A 29 -13.48 13.21 -10.17
N MET A 30 -13.49 12.52 -9.05
CA MET A 30 -14.34 12.86 -7.92
C MET A 30 -14.03 14.26 -7.37
N ILE A 31 -12.76 14.59 -7.17
CA ILE A 31 -12.33 15.92 -6.73
C ILE A 31 -12.70 16.97 -7.77
N GLY A 32 -12.47 16.70 -9.05
CA GLY A 32 -12.84 17.58 -10.14
C GLY A 32 -14.33 17.91 -10.16
N MET A 33 -15.17 16.89 -9.91
CA MET A 33 -16.64 17.09 -9.81
C MET A 33 -17.06 17.83 -8.53
N THR A 34 -16.30 17.65 -7.43
CA THR A 34 -16.66 18.22 -6.13
C THR A 34 -16.06 19.61 -5.89
N SER A 35 -15.00 19.97 -6.63
CA SER A 35 -14.33 21.25 -6.42
C SER A 35 -15.18 22.41 -6.93
N GLY A 36 -15.29 23.46 -6.12
CA GLY A 36 -16.04 24.68 -6.49
C GLY A 36 -15.39 25.47 -7.64
N HIS A 37 -14.15 25.15 -8.00
CA HIS A 37 -13.41 25.78 -9.11
C HIS A 37 -13.77 25.20 -10.47
N SER A 38 -14.04 23.90 -10.53
CA SER A 38 -14.23 23.18 -11.78
C SER A 38 -15.70 23.05 -12.20
N ASN A 39 -16.66 23.37 -11.34
CA ASN A 39 -18.02 22.94 -11.66
C ASN A 39 -19.14 23.85 -11.15
N LYS A 40 -19.76 24.59 -12.10
CA LYS A 40 -21.04 25.27 -11.86
C LYS A 40 -22.18 24.27 -11.55
N LEU A 41 -22.05 23.03 -12.00
CA LEU A 41 -23.04 21.95 -11.75
C LEU A 41 -23.09 21.58 -10.28
N TRP A 42 -21.97 21.60 -9.57
CA TRP A 42 -21.89 21.27 -8.15
C TRP A 42 -22.74 22.18 -7.25
N ARG A 43 -23.00 23.40 -7.72
CA ARG A 43 -23.90 24.37 -7.08
C ARG A 43 -25.33 24.29 -7.64
N SER A 44 -25.62 23.34 -8.52
CA SER A 44 -26.94 23.25 -9.14
C SER A 44 -27.94 22.52 -8.25
N LYS A 45 -29.20 22.98 -8.30
CA LYS A 45 -30.31 22.31 -7.62
C LYS A 45 -30.47 20.84 -8.05
N LEU A 46 -30.02 20.48 -9.25
CA LEU A 46 -30.04 19.11 -9.75
C LEU A 46 -29.10 18.20 -8.95
N LEU A 47 -27.90 18.65 -8.63
CA LEU A 47 -26.98 17.89 -7.79
C LEU A 47 -27.44 17.79 -6.34
N ASP A 48 -28.08 18.82 -5.82
CA ASP A 48 -28.69 18.75 -4.50
C ASP A 48 -29.85 17.72 -4.48
N ALA A 49 -30.65 17.66 -5.53
CA ALA A 49 -31.69 16.65 -5.68
C ALA A 49 -31.08 15.22 -5.84
N MET A 50 -29.99 15.07 -6.60
CA MET A 50 -29.30 13.79 -6.74
C MET A 50 -28.66 13.34 -5.43
N ARG A 51 -28.06 14.26 -4.68
CA ARG A 51 -27.53 13.97 -3.33
C ARG A 51 -28.64 13.51 -2.38
N ALA A 52 -29.75 14.24 -2.34
CA ALA A 52 -30.91 13.87 -1.52
C ALA A 52 -31.44 12.48 -1.90
N LEU A 53 -31.47 12.16 -3.19
CA LEU A 53 -31.88 10.85 -3.69
C LEU A 53 -30.91 9.74 -3.27
N LEU A 54 -29.60 9.95 -3.41
CA LEU A 54 -28.57 9.00 -3.01
C LEU A 54 -28.52 8.75 -1.50
N LEU A 55 -28.92 9.75 -0.70
CA LEU A 55 -29.00 9.65 0.76
C LEU A 55 -30.32 9.07 1.26
N THR A 56 -31.29 8.77 0.37
CA THR A 56 -32.52 8.11 0.82
C THR A 56 -32.21 6.68 1.30
N PRO A 57 -32.79 6.24 2.44
CA PRO A 57 -32.46 4.94 3.03
C PRO A 57 -32.63 3.76 2.07
N ALA A 58 -33.64 3.80 1.19
CA ALA A 58 -33.92 2.72 0.24
C ALA A 58 -32.84 2.63 -0.87
N ILE A 59 -32.25 3.74 -1.26
CA ILE A 59 -31.19 3.79 -2.28
C ILE A 59 -29.84 3.50 -1.62
N HIS A 60 -29.58 4.09 -0.47
CA HIS A 60 -28.37 3.83 0.32
C HIS A 60 -28.22 2.33 0.61
N LYS A 61 -29.31 1.65 1.02
CA LYS A 61 -29.29 0.21 1.24
C LYS A 61 -28.96 -0.61 -0.02
N LYS A 62 -29.34 -0.15 -1.22
CA LYS A 62 -28.93 -0.78 -2.48
C LYS A 62 -27.46 -0.58 -2.79
N PHE A 63 -26.87 0.53 -2.38
CA PHE A 63 -25.42 0.75 -2.50
C PHE A 63 -24.63 -0.13 -1.55
N GLU A 64 -25.10 -0.34 -0.33
CA GLU A 64 -24.47 -1.24 0.65
C GLU A 64 -24.49 -2.71 0.21
N THR A 65 -25.56 -3.14 -0.47
CA THR A 65 -25.74 -4.55 -0.86
C THR A 65 -25.18 -4.92 -2.23
N ALA A 66 -24.73 -3.95 -3.04
CA ALA A 66 -24.33 -4.17 -4.44
C ALA A 66 -22.82 -4.23 -4.65
N ASN A 67 -22.01 -4.59 -3.66
CA ASN A 67 -20.54 -4.78 -3.77
C ASN A 67 -19.81 -3.68 -4.55
N GLY A 68 -20.22 -2.44 -4.41
CA GLY A 68 -19.62 -1.31 -5.12
C GLY A 68 -20.05 -1.13 -6.59
N GLU A 69 -20.66 -2.12 -7.24
CA GLU A 69 -21.06 -2.00 -8.66
C GLU A 69 -22.07 -0.88 -8.90
N ALA A 70 -23.02 -0.70 -7.99
CA ALA A 70 -23.99 0.39 -8.09
C ALA A 70 -23.34 1.76 -7.83
N ALA A 71 -22.35 1.82 -6.93
CA ALA A 71 -21.55 3.04 -6.70
C ALA A 71 -20.73 3.38 -7.95
N ILE A 72 -20.11 2.40 -8.58
CA ILE A 72 -19.37 2.56 -9.84
C ILE A 72 -20.31 2.97 -10.98
N ALA A 73 -21.49 2.37 -11.09
CA ALA A 73 -22.50 2.75 -12.08
C ALA A 73 -23.02 4.18 -11.85
N GLY A 74 -23.27 4.56 -10.61
CA GLY A 74 -23.63 5.92 -10.23
C GLY A 74 -22.51 6.93 -10.52
N LEU A 75 -21.27 6.57 -10.22
CA LEU A 75 -20.09 7.37 -10.55
C LEU A 75 -19.92 7.52 -12.07
N LYS A 76 -20.06 6.45 -12.84
CA LYS A 76 -20.05 6.51 -14.31
C LYS A 76 -21.15 7.39 -14.88
N ALA A 77 -22.34 7.33 -14.31
CA ALA A 77 -23.45 8.22 -14.69
C ALA A 77 -23.13 9.69 -14.38
N LEU A 78 -22.52 9.97 -13.23
CA LEU A 78 -22.05 11.30 -12.84
C LEU A 78 -20.90 11.79 -13.74
N LEU A 79 -19.98 10.91 -14.13
CA LEU A 79 -18.88 11.21 -15.04
C LEU A 79 -19.37 11.56 -16.47
N ASN A 80 -20.54 11.07 -16.86
CA ASN A 80 -21.17 11.45 -18.12
C ASN A 80 -21.92 12.80 -18.07
N LEU A 81 -22.05 13.40 -16.88
CA LEU A 81 -22.54 14.76 -16.77
C LEU A 81 -21.46 15.74 -17.24
N HIS A 82 -21.91 16.78 -17.95
CA HIS A 82 -20.99 17.80 -18.46
C HIS A 82 -20.30 18.52 -17.29
N HIS A 83 -18.99 18.30 -17.13
CA HIS A 83 -18.16 18.99 -16.15
C HIS A 83 -16.98 19.67 -16.85
N ASN A 84 -16.41 20.66 -16.24
CA ASN A 84 -15.13 21.20 -16.69
C ASN A 84 -14.01 20.36 -16.06
N PRO A 85 -13.32 19.49 -16.84
CA PRO A 85 -12.31 18.61 -16.30
C PRO A 85 -11.04 19.33 -15.85
N HIS A 86 -10.81 20.54 -16.37
CA HIS A 86 -9.64 21.33 -16.06
C HIS A 86 -9.70 21.94 -14.63
N PRO A 87 -8.64 21.87 -13.79
CA PRO A 87 -7.27 21.39 -14.08
C PRO A 87 -7.05 19.87 -13.78
N TRP A 88 -8.09 19.11 -13.47
CA TRP A 88 -7.96 17.73 -12.96
C TRP A 88 -7.55 16.73 -14.04
N ASP A 89 -7.96 16.95 -15.27
CA ASP A 89 -7.50 16.17 -16.43
C ASP A 89 -6.04 16.48 -16.77
N ASP A 90 -5.58 17.71 -16.61
CA ASP A 90 -4.18 18.07 -16.74
C ASP A 90 -3.33 17.38 -15.68
N LEU A 91 -3.80 17.36 -14.43
CA LEU A 91 -3.11 16.67 -13.34
C LEU A 91 -3.06 15.15 -13.58
N TRP A 92 -4.17 14.55 -14.05
CA TRP A 92 -4.18 13.15 -14.42
C TRP A 92 -3.17 12.84 -15.54
N ARG A 93 -3.12 13.65 -16.58
CA ARG A 93 -2.17 13.50 -17.69
C ARG A 93 -0.73 13.67 -17.23
N ALA A 94 -0.47 14.66 -16.36
CA ALA A 94 0.84 14.87 -15.75
C ALA A 94 1.31 13.58 -15.03
N ILE A 95 0.48 12.99 -14.19
CA ILE A 95 0.79 11.76 -13.45
C ILE A 95 0.95 10.55 -14.38
N ALA A 96 0.03 10.40 -15.34
CA ALA A 96 -0.04 9.20 -16.17
C ALA A 96 1.01 9.16 -17.31
N ALA A 97 1.43 10.30 -17.81
CA ALA A 97 2.23 10.37 -19.04
C ALA A 97 3.41 11.35 -19.01
N GLU A 98 3.27 12.52 -18.41
CA GLU A 98 4.29 13.56 -18.49
C GLU A 98 5.38 13.38 -17.44
N HIS A 99 5.03 12.90 -16.24
CA HIS A 99 5.92 12.69 -15.10
C HIS A 99 5.80 11.26 -14.53
N PRO A 100 6.09 10.21 -15.34
CA PRO A 100 5.95 8.82 -14.90
C PRO A 100 7.03 8.40 -13.90
N PHE A 101 8.08 9.20 -13.75
CA PHE A 101 9.19 8.97 -12.84
C PHE A 101 9.28 10.11 -11.84
N ARG A 102 9.97 9.85 -10.70
CA ARG A 102 10.23 10.87 -9.69
C ARG A 102 11.21 11.91 -10.24
N ASP A 103 10.70 13.04 -10.66
CA ASP A 103 11.43 14.17 -11.21
C ASP A 103 11.21 15.46 -10.40
N ALA A 104 11.73 16.59 -10.87
CA ALA A 104 11.58 17.89 -10.19
C ALA A 104 10.12 18.30 -10.00
N TRP A 105 9.22 17.90 -10.90
CA TRP A 105 7.80 18.19 -10.78
C TRP A 105 7.18 17.55 -9.54
N TRP A 106 7.59 16.31 -9.22
CA TRP A 106 7.17 15.59 -8.01
C TRP A 106 7.87 16.12 -6.76
N GLU A 107 9.17 16.48 -6.85
CA GLU A 107 9.90 17.02 -5.72
C GLU A 107 9.35 18.37 -5.25
N ASP A 108 8.84 19.21 -6.15
CA ASP A 108 8.11 20.43 -5.81
C ASP A 108 6.82 20.15 -5.00
N ARG A 109 6.32 18.94 -5.03
CA ARG A 109 5.10 18.45 -4.35
C ARG A 109 5.38 17.50 -3.20
N ASN A 110 6.64 17.28 -2.90
CA ASN A 110 7.10 16.41 -1.80
C ASN A 110 7.14 17.21 -0.49
N LEU A 111 6.30 16.84 0.45
CA LEU A 111 6.20 17.51 1.74
C LEU A 111 7.20 16.97 2.76
N LEU A 112 7.79 15.78 2.55
CA LEU A 112 8.71 15.16 3.50
C LEU A 112 9.89 16.07 3.88
N PRO A 113 10.60 16.76 2.94
CA PRO A 113 11.68 17.66 3.30
C PRO A 113 11.26 18.88 4.14
N LEU A 114 9.97 19.23 4.10
CA LEU A 114 9.44 20.36 4.87
C LEU A 114 9.18 20.00 6.34
N LEU A 115 9.12 18.71 6.67
CA LEU A 115 8.88 18.25 8.04
C LEU A 115 10.01 18.66 9.00
N ASP A 116 11.23 18.85 8.50
CA ASP A 116 12.38 19.33 9.27
C ASP A 116 12.19 20.75 9.83
N ARG A 117 11.24 21.51 9.25
CA ARG A 117 10.92 22.90 9.65
C ARG A 117 9.81 22.96 10.72
N ILE A 118 9.23 21.82 11.07
CA ILE A 118 8.16 21.75 12.06
C ILE A 118 8.77 21.74 13.47
N GLU A 119 8.56 22.83 14.21
CA GLU A 119 9.06 22.99 15.58
C GLU A 119 8.00 22.65 16.64
N ILE A 120 6.72 22.68 16.26
CA ILE A 120 5.63 22.39 17.18
C ILE A 120 5.50 20.87 17.42
N PRO A 121 5.00 20.46 18.60
CA PRO A 121 4.74 19.06 18.89
C PRO A 121 3.74 18.43 17.92
N VAL A 122 3.99 17.20 17.47
CA VAL A 122 3.18 16.50 16.50
C VAL A 122 2.72 15.13 17.01
N TYR A 123 1.44 14.87 16.91
CA TYR A 123 0.85 13.54 17.10
C TYR A 123 0.41 13.02 15.74
N ILE A 124 1.01 11.93 15.27
CA ILE A 124 0.69 11.29 13.98
C ILE A 124 -0.09 10.00 14.24
N GLY A 125 -1.07 9.72 13.41
CA GLY A 125 -1.81 8.47 13.48
C GLY A 125 -2.21 7.90 12.13
N CYS A 126 -2.34 6.58 12.10
CA CYS A 126 -2.85 5.81 10.95
C CYS A 126 -3.47 4.49 11.42
N ASP A 127 -3.98 3.71 10.49
CA ASP A 127 -4.39 2.33 10.68
C ASP A 127 -3.60 1.37 9.77
N TRP A 128 -3.50 0.11 10.20
CA TRP A 128 -2.73 -0.91 9.50
C TRP A 128 -3.32 -1.30 8.14
N GLN A 129 -4.61 -1.08 7.92
CA GLN A 129 -5.28 -1.40 6.67
C GLN A 129 -5.10 -0.32 5.60
N ASN A 130 -4.58 0.85 5.96
CA ASN A 130 -4.42 1.98 5.04
C ASN A 130 -3.18 1.86 4.13
N VAL A 131 -2.99 0.67 3.62
CA VAL A 131 -1.96 0.27 2.66
C VAL A 131 -2.53 0.42 1.24
N PRO A 132 -1.80 0.96 0.29
CA PRO A 132 -0.46 1.55 0.35
C PRO A 132 -0.44 3.09 0.49
N LEU A 133 -1.59 3.71 0.74
CA LEU A 133 -1.75 5.17 0.60
C LEU A 133 -1.14 5.97 1.76
N HIS A 134 -1.64 5.77 2.99
CA HIS A 134 -1.28 6.65 4.11
C HIS A 134 -0.27 6.04 5.08
N LEU A 135 -0.32 4.73 5.25
CA LEU A 135 0.50 4.04 6.24
C LEU A 135 2.01 4.22 6.01
N PRO A 136 2.58 4.02 4.80
CA PRO A 136 4.01 4.22 4.56
C PRO A 136 4.43 5.68 4.80
N HIS A 137 3.56 6.65 4.44
CA HIS A 137 3.84 8.06 4.64
C HIS A 137 3.84 8.46 6.12
N THR A 138 2.98 7.83 6.92
CA THR A 138 2.92 8.02 8.37
C THR A 138 4.25 7.67 9.03
N PHE A 139 4.84 6.54 8.67
CA PHE A 139 6.14 6.13 9.21
C PHE A 139 7.28 7.03 8.73
N LYS A 140 7.35 7.35 7.43
CA LYS A 140 8.36 8.28 6.89
C LYS A 140 8.30 9.65 7.56
N ALA A 141 7.09 10.17 7.78
CA ALA A 141 6.91 11.44 8.47
C ALA A 141 7.35 11.34 9.94
N TYR A 142 6.97 10.28 10.65
CA TYR A 142 7.38 10.08 12.04
C TYR A 142 8.90 9.99 12.18
N GLU A 143 9.57 9.23 11.33
CA GLU A 143 11.05 9.12 11.37
C GLU A 143 11.73 10.46 11.14
N ARG A 144 11.18 11.29 10.23
CA ARG A 144 11.79 12.57 9.86
C ARG A 144 11.57 13.68 10.87
N LEU A 145 10.47 13.69 11.61
CA LEU A 145 10.22 14.68 12.64
C LEU A 145 11.26 14.58 13.77
N THR A 146 11.86 15.71 14.14
CA THR A 146 12.90 15.81 15.17
C THR A 146 12.39 16.38 16.49
N ASN A 147 11.21 17.00 16.50
CA ASN A 147 10.55 17.60 17.64
C ASN A 147 9.85 16.58 18.54
N SER A 148 9.14 17.08 19.56
CA SER A 148 8.27 16.23 20.40
C SER A 148 7.17 15.60 19.53
N LYS A 149 7.17 14.27 19.43
CA LYS A 149 6.28 13.52 18.55
C LYS A 149 5.71 12.28 19.20
N HIS A 150 4.48 11.96 18.83
CA HIS A 150 3.83 10.68 19.16
C HIS A 150 3.30 10.02 17.89
N LEU A 151 3.29 8.70 17.89
CA LEU A 151 2.76 7.87 16.81
C LEU A 151 1.75 6.89 17.37
N GLN A 152 0.59 6.81 16.72
CA GLN A 152 -0.39 5.76 16.99
C GLN A 152 -0.76 5.03 15.71
N VAL A 153 -0.71 3.70 15.73
CA VAL A 153 -1.23 2.86 14.64
C VAL A 153 -2.21 1.85 15.19
N ALA A 154 -3.42 1.88 14.66
CA ALA A 154 -4.57 1.12 15.14
C ALA A 154 -5.17 0.23 14.03
N MET A 155 -6.32 -0.35 14.32
CA MET A 155 -7.18 -1.00 13.33
C MET A 155 -8.19 -0.01 12.77
N MET A 156 -8.54 -0.16 11.49
CA MET A 156 -9.72 0.49 10.94
C MET A 156 -10.97 -0.09 11.62
N GLY A 157 -11.90 0.77 12.03
CA GLY A 157 -13.15 0.33 12.65
C GLY A 157 -14.06 -0.43 11.68
N GLU A 158 -15.02 -1.18 12.22
CA GLU A 158 -15.93 -2.06 11.46
C GLU A 158 -16.76 -1.34 10.37
N HIS A 159 -16.83 -0.01 10.42
CA HIS A 159 -17.62 0.81 9.52
C HIS A 159 -16.77 1.61 8.49
N GLY A 160 -15.60 1.13 8.14
CA GLY A 160 -14.77 1.66 7.07
C GLY A 160 -14.01 2.95 7.42
N LEU A 161 -14.64 4.09 7.51
CA LEU A 161 -14.02 5.35 7.92
C LEU A 161 -14.03 5.55 9.44
N ALA A 162 -14.60 4.64 10.17
CA ALA A 162 -14.58 4.68 11.62
C ALA A 162 -13.22 4.23 12.14
N TRP A 163 -12.26 5.07 11.96
CA TRP A 163 -11.09 5.13 12.78
C TRP A 163 -11.50 4.95 14.25
N PRO A 164 -10.62 4.57 15.17
CA PRO A 164 -10.96 4.51 16.59
C PRO A 164 -11.23 5.93 17.13
N TRP A 165 -12.12 6.64 16.46
CA TRP A 165 -12.50 8.01 16.78
C TRP A 165 -13.01 8.15 18.21
N GLU A 166 -13.61 7.08 18.72
CA GLU A 166 -14.13 7.07 20.08
C GLU A 166 -13.01 7.20 21.14
N SER A 167 -11.85 6.59 20.91
CA SER A 167 -10.67 6.79 21.76
C SER A 167 -9.82 7.97 21.31
N LEU A 168 -9.73 8.20 19.99
CA LEU A 168 -8.88 9.25 19.45
C LEU A 168 -9.30 10.65 19.87
N HIS A 169 -10.60 10.94 20.02
CA HIS A 169 -11.02 12.27 20.45
C HIS A 169 -10.60 12.56 21.89
N ILE A 170 -10.53 11.57 22.77
CA ILE A 170 -10.05 11.71 24.14
C ILE A 170 -8.54 12.01 24.10
N GLU A 171 -7.78 11.29 23.31
CA GLU A 171 -6.35 11.54 23.15
C GLU A 171 -6.07 12.90 22.49
N ALA A 172 -6.86 13.28 21.47
CA ALA A 172 -6.77 14.59 20.85
C ALA A 172 -7.05 15.72 21.87
N LEU A 173 -8.07 15.56 22.71
CA LEU A 173 -8.37 16.51 23.76
C LEU A 173 -7.20 16.62 24.74
N ALA A 174 -6.66 15.49 25.21
CA ALA A 174 -5.52 15.46 26.10
C ALA A 174 -4.28 16.12 25.47
N TRP A 175 -4.00 15.82 24.17
CA TRP A 175 -2.91 16.42 23.42
C TRP A 175 -3.03 17.95 23.32
N PHE A 176 -4.20 18.45 22.91
CA PHE A 176 -4.43 19.88 22.77
C PHE A 176 -4.52 20.61 24.12
N ASP A 177 -5.06 19.99 25.16
CA ASP A 177 -5.06 20.56 26.50
C ASP A 177 -3.65 20.66 27.07
N GLN A 178 -2.79 19.68 26.84
CA GLN A 178 -1.38 19.71 27.20
C GLN A 178 -0.65 20.90 26.57
N TRP A 179 -0.74 21.04 25.23
CA TRP A 179 0.08 21.99 24.49
C TRP A 179 -0.51 23.39 24.35
N LEU A 180 -1.84 23.51 24.32
CA LEU A 180 -2.50 24.81 24.14
C LEU A 180 -2.95 25.44 25.46
N LYS A 181 -3.18 24.64 26.50
CA LYS A 181 -3.66 25.14 27.80
C LYS A 181 -2.66 24.92 28.95
N GLY A 182 -1.53 24.27 28.68
CA GLY A 182 -0.51 23.95 29.68
C GLY A 182 -1.00 23.00 30.78
N ARG A 183 -1.98 22.14 30.49
CA ARG A 183 -2.49 21.17 31.47
C ARG A 183 -1.64 19.92 31.46
N GLU A 184 -1.31 19.40 32.62
CA GLU A 184 -0.69 18.08 32.77
C GLU A 184 -1.76 17.01 32.55
N THR A 185 -1.81 16.44 31.33
CA THR A 185 -2.84 15.45 30.94
C THR A 185 -2.35 14.02 30.99
N GLY A 186 -1.06 13.80 31.26
CA GLY A 186 -0.43 12.48 31.19
C GLY A 186 -0.18 11.96 29.77
N ILE A 187 -0.56 12.70 28.72
CA ILE A 187 -0.41 12.26 27.33
C ILE A 187 1.07 12.12 26.90
N LEU A 188 1.97 12.77 27.62
CA LEU A 188 3.41 12.70 27.36
C LEU A 188 4.10 11.61 28.18
N ASP A 189 3.39 10.95 29.07
CA ASP A 189 3.92 9.90 29.92
C ASP A 189 4.03 8.59 29.13
N GLY A 190 5.16 7.91 29.28
CA GLY A 190 5.40 6.62 28.63
C GLY A 190 5.93 6.69 27.19
N PRO A 191 5.97 5.54 26.53
CA PRO A 191 6.51 5.38 25.18
C PRO A 191 5.78 6.19 24.11
N ARG A 192 6.53 6.63 23.12
CA ARG A 192 6.02 7.56 22.09
C ARG A 192 5.30 6.89 20.93
N PHE A 193 5.47 5.58 20.76
CA PHE A 193 4.77 4.79 19.77
C PHE A 193 3.79 3.85 20.48
N ARG A 194 2.52 3.99 20.14
CA ARG A 194 1.43 3.15 20.61
C ARG A 194 0.76 2.45 19.44
N TYR A 195 0.57 1.15 19.54
CA TYR A 195 0.03 0.35 18.44
C TYR A 195 -0.77 -0.86 18.92
N VAL A 196 -1.60 -1.39 18.04
CA VAL A 196 -2.21 -2.72 18.16
C VAL A 196 -1.57 -3.65 17.14
N ILE A 197 -1.49 -4.94 17.43
CA ILE A 197 -1.19 -5.95 16.42
C ILE A 197 -2.52 -6.61 16.05
N PRO A 198 -2.96 -6.54 14.77
CA PRO A 198 -4.18 -7.22 14.34
C PRO A 198 -4.18 -8.69 14.73
N GLU A 199 -5.31 -9.21 15.21
CA GLU A 199 -5.50 -10.55 15.77
C GLU A 199 -4.84 -10.81 17.14
N ALA A 200 -4.05 -9.87 17.69
CA ALA A 200 -3.59 -9.90 19.07
C ALA A 200 -4.46 -9.02 19.96
N GLU A 201 -4.47 -9.32 21.25
CA GLU A 201 -5.22 -8.51 22.22
C GLU A 201 -4.41 -7.34 22.75
N GLY A 202 -5.10 -6.23 22.98
CA GLY A 202 -4.60 -5.06 23.71
C GLY A 202 -3.68 -4.15 22.90
N TRP A 203 -3.40 -3.00 23.53
CA TRP A 203 -2.44 -2.02 23.04
C TRP A 203 -1.03 -2.39 23.47
N ARG A 204 -0.08 -2.13 22.58
CA ARG A 204 1.35 -2.24 22.84
C ARG A 204 2.01 -0.89 22.67
N THR A 205 3.22 -0.76 23.18
CA THR A 205 4.00 0.48 23.13
C THR A 205 5.46 0.17 22.80
N SER A 206 6.13 1.14 22.18
CA SER A 206 7.58 1.15 21.94
C SER A 206 8.09 2.59 22.00
N ASP A 207 9.36 2.76 22.34
CA ASP A 207 9.99 4.08 22.28
C ASP A 207 10.38 4.50 20.88
N THR A 208 10.45 3.55 19.96
CA THR A 208 10.94 3.75 18.60
C THR A 208 10.03 3.11 17.55
N TRP A 209 10.14 3.64 16.34
CA TRP A 209 9.75 2.97 15.11
C TRP A 209 10.97 2.94 14.17
N PRO A 210 11.33 1.81 13.55
CA PRO A 210 10.78 0.46 13.78
C PRO A 210 10.96 -0.03 15.22
N VAL A 211 10.15 -1.03 15.61
CA VAL A 211 10.23 -1.68 16.94
C VAL A 211 11.54 -2.47 17.01
N LEU A 212 12.37 -2.16 18.02
CA LEU A 212 13.73 -2.73 18.08
C LEU A 212 13.76 -4.22 18.43
N GLU A 213 12.74 -4.70 19.09
CA GLU A 213 12.58 -6.09 19.49
C GLU A 213 12.23 -7.02 18.32
N ALA A 214 11.77 -6.44 17.18
CA ALA A 214 11.49 -7.21 15.99
C ALA A 214 12.78 -7.52 15.23
N THR A 215 13.03 -8.80 14.95
CA THR A 215 14.17 -9.28 14.18
C THR A 215 13.75 -9.78 12.81
N HIS A 216 14.59 -9.60 11.78
CA HIS A 216 14.28 -10.09 10.45
C HIS A 216 14.62 -11.57 10.30
N HIS A 217 13.60 -12.38 10.05
CA HIS A 217 13.72 -13.78 9.64
C HIS A 217 13.68 -13.88 8.11
N ALA A 218 14.61 -14.61 7.53
CA ALA A 218 14.72 -14.77 6.08
C ALA A 218 14.07 -16.08 5.62
N TYR A 219 13.04 -15.96 4.80
CA TYR A 219 12.32 -17.10 4.22
C TYR A 219 12.71 -17.30 2.77
N ALA A 220 13.19 -18.50 2.41
CA ALA A 220 13.51 -18.90 1.03
C ALA A 220 12.23 -19.14 0.22
N LEU A 221 12.20 -18.66 -1.02
CA LEU A 221 11.15 -18.91 -2.00
C LEU A 221 11.48 -20.21 -2.77
N ARG A 222 11.07 -21.35 -2.26
CA ARG A 222 11.44 -22.67 -2.79
C ARG A 222 10.74 -23.02 -4.09
N VAL A 223 11.34 -23.90 -4.86
CA VAL A 223 10.81 -24.39 -6.15
C VAL A 223 9.52 -25.17 -6.02
N ASP A 224 9.30 -25.84 -4.90
CA ASP A 224 8.07 -26.57 -4.60
C ASP A 224 6.89 -25.68 -4.20
N GLY A 225 7.10 -24.35 -4.07
CA GLY A 225 6.10 -23.39 -3.63
C GLY A 225 6.02 -23.26 -2.11
N SER A 226 6.94 -23.86 -1.36
CA SER A 226 7.03 -23.62 0.06
C SER A 226 7.82 -22.35 0.39
N LEU A 227 7.45 -21.69 1.49
CA LEU A 227 8.15 -20.58 2.11
C LEU A 227 8.78 -21.08 3.41
N SER A 228 10.08 -21.01 3.57
CA SER A 228 10.78 -21.64 4.69
C SER A 228 12.07 -20.90 5.05
N GLU A 229 12.45 -20.89 6.33
CA GLU A 229 13.74 -20.38 6.77
C GLU A 229 14.92 -21.25 6.28
N ASP A 230 14.67 -22.55 6.06
CA ASP A 230 15.67 -23.42 5.47
C ASP A 230 15.78 -23.22 3.97
N GLU A 231 16.98 -23.30 3.43
CA GLU A 231 17.20 -23.31 1.99
C GLU A 231 16.67 -24.61 1.37
N GLY A 232 16.10 -24.48 0.18
CA GLY A 232 15.64 -25.62 -0.62
C GLY A 232 16.61 -25.97 -1.74
N GLU A 233 16.15 -26.83 -2.65
CA GLU A 233 16.88 -27.14 -3.87
C GLU A 233 17.02 -25.89 -4.76
N ALA A 234 18.16 -25.79 -5.45
CA ALA A 234 18.38 -24.75 -6.43
C ALA A 234 17.49 -24.98 -7.66
N GLY A 235 16.81 -23.92 -8.10
CA GLY A 235 15.93 -23.99 -9.24
C GLY A 235 15.16 -22.70 -9.46
N SER A 236 14.07 -22.80 -10.22
CA SER A 236 13.24 -21.62 -10.53
C SER A 236 11.80 -22.00 -10.78
N ARG A 237 10.93 -21.00 -10.68
CA ARG A 237 9.51 -21.07 -11.07
C ARG A 237 9.20 -19.98 -12.09
N THR A 238 8.30 -20.28 -13.02
CA THR A 238 7.98 -19.38 -14.12
C THR A 238 6.50 -18.98 -14.05
N TYR A 239 6.21 -17.73 -14.36
CA TYR A 239 4.87 -17.21 -14.45
C TYR A 239 4.72 -16.20 -15.60
N MET A 240 3.50 -16.00 -16.07
CA MET A 240 3.21 -15.17 -17.23
C MET A 240 2.95 -13.71 -16.81
N ASN A 241 3.69 -12.78 -17.41
CA ASN A 241 3.26 -11.40 -17.51
C ASN A 241 2.29 -11.27 -18.68
N LEU A 242 1.07 -10.84 -18.44
CA LEU A 242 0.07 -10.63 -19.47
C LEU A 242 0.30 -9.34 -20.27
N GLY A 243 1.19 -8.46 -19.79
CA GLY A 243 1.48 -7.17 -20.40
C GLY A 243 0.35 -6.16 -20.29
N GLY A 244 0.65 -4.94 -20.73
CA GLY A 244 -0.33 -3.85 -20.86
C GLY A 244 -1.01 -3.82 -22.22
N GLY A 245 -2.13 -3.10 -22.31
CA GLY A 245 -2.82 -2.82 -23.58
C GLY A 245 -4.10 -3.61 -23.84
N LEU A 246 -4.71 -3.33 -24.98
CA LEU A 246 -6.03 -3.88 -25.35
C LEU A 246 -5.99 -5.34 -25.81
N ASN A 247 -4.85 -5.78 -26.33
CA ASN A 247 -4.66 -7.11 -26.89
C ASN A 247 -3.92 -8.04 -25.91
N ARG A 248 -4.39 -8.11 -24.70
CA ARG A 248 -3.81 -8.99 -23.68
C ARG A 248 -4.07 -10.45 -24.04
N PRO A 249 -3.06 -11.34 -23.95
CA PRO A 249 -3.29 -12.76 -24.14
C PRO A 249 -4.29 -13.28 -23.10
N ARG A 250 -5.11 -14.25 -23.51
CA ARG A 250 -5.95 -15.01 -22.58
C ARG A 250 -5.25 -16.32 -22.30
N PRO A 251 -4.72 -16.53 -21.09
CA PRO A 251 -4.07 -17.79 -20.75
C PRO A 251 -5.03 -18.96 -20.95
N SER A 252 -4.53 -20.03 -21.51
CA SER A 252 -5.19 -21.32 -21.55
C SER A 252 -4.83 -22.13 -20.28
N GLU A 253 -5.51 -23.24 -20.03
CA GLU A 253 -5.21 -24.13 -18.90
C GLU A 253 -3.81 -24.76 -18.97
N THR A 254 -3.19 -24.75 -20.14
CA THR A 254 -1.84 -25.29 -20.37
C THR A 254 -0.74 -24.25 -20.28
N ASP A 255 -1.09 -22.97 -20.19
CA ASP A 255 -0.13 -21.89 -20.05
C ASP A 255 0.41 -21.83 -18.61
N PRO A 256 1.62 -21.28 -18.39
CA PRO A 256 2.09 -20.96 -17.05
C PRO A 256 1.12 -20.02 -16.33
N PRO A 257 1.01 -20.10 -14.99
CA PRO A 257 0.11 -19.25 -14.23
C PRO A 257 0.50 -17.77 -14.38
N ALA A 258 -0.45 -16.86 -14.21
CA ALA A 258 -0.21 -15.41 -14.18
C ALA A 258 0.32 -14.91 -12.82
N PHE A 259 0.50 -15.79 -11.88
CA PHE A 259 1.05 -15.50 -10.53
C PHE A 259 1.79 -16.70 -9.95
N LEU A 260 2.61 -16.46 -8.95
CA LEU A 260 3.23 -17.48 -8.12
C LEU A 260 2.85 -17.27 -6.65
N GLU A 261 2.77 -18.37 -5.92
CA GLU A 261 2.56 -18.36 -4.47
C GLU A 261 3.59 -19.21 -3.77
N TRP A 262 4.02 -18.74 -2.60
CA TRP A 262 4.85 -19.49 -1.65
C TRP A 262 4.18 -19.44 -0.29
N THR A 263 4.04 -20.61 0.35
CA THR A 263 3.30 -20.74 1.58
C THR A 263 4.14 -21.48 2.63
N THR A 264 4.16 -21.00 3.86
CA THR A 264 4.79 -21.74 4.97
C THR A 264 3.99 -22.98 5.29
N PRO A 265 4.60 -24.01 5.92
CA PRO A 265 3.80 -24.96 6.69
C PRO A 265 2.93 -24.24 7.72
N SER A 266 1.88 -24.94 8.20
CA SER A 266 1.06 -24.39 9.29
C SER A 266 1.91 -24.09 10.52
N LEU A 267 1.77 -22.88 11.05
CA LEU A 267 2.51 -22.39 12.20
C LEU A 267 2.19 -23.23 13.45
N GLN A 268 3.19 -23.59 14.21
CA GLN A 268 3.03 -24.36 15.44
C GLN A 268 2.70 -23.49 16.65
N ARG A 269 2.96 -22.20 16.56
CA ARG A 269 2.65 -21.17 17.57
C ARG A 269 2.27 -19.86 16.89
N ASP A 270 1.64 -18.97 17.64
CA ASP A 270 1.40 -17.62 17.17
C ASP A 270 2.72 -16.94 16.77
N LEU A 271 2.69 -16.18 15.70
CA LEU A 271 3.81 -15.38 15.21
C LEU A 271 3.35 -13.93 15.06
N ASP A 272 3.97 -13.03 15.80
CA ASP A 272 3.72 -11.59 15.71
C ASP A 272 4.71 -10.95 14.76
N LEU A 273 4.21 -10.36 13.68
CA LEU A 273 4.96 -9.56 12.73
C LEU A 273 4.72 -8.09 13.03
N ILE A 274 5.79 -7.28 13.05
CA ILE A 274 5.71 -5.81 13.09
C ILE A 274 6.98 -5.16 12.55
N GLY A 275 6.85 -4.36 11.51
CA GLY A 275 7.98 -3.58 10.99
C GLY A 275 8.06 -3.56 9.47
N PRO A 276 9.18 -3.08 8.94
CA PRO A 276 9.47 -3.06 7.51
C PRO A 276 9.72 -4.47 6.97
N ILE A 277 9.24 -4.72 5.75
CA ILE A 277 9.32 -6.02 5.06
C ILE A 277 10.06 -5.83 3.75
N GLU A 278 10.97 -6.72 3.41
CA GLU A 278 11.71 -6.68 2.14
C GLU A 278 11.58 -8.01 1.39
N LEU A 279 11.30 -7.94 0.10
CA LEU A 279 11.50 -9.06 -0.81
C LEU A 279 12.80 -8.85 -1.59
N GLN A 280 13.80 -9.70 -1.34
CA GLN A 280 15.00 -9.85 -2.15
C GLN A 280 14.71 -10.85 -3.26
N LEU A 281 14.28 -10.33 -4.41
CA LEU A 281 13.84 -11.14 -5.53
C LEU A 281 14.96 -11.29 -6.55
N GLU A 282 15.36 -12.52 -6.86
CA GLU A 282 16.18 -12.84 -8.01
C GLU A 282 15.30 -13.34 -9.15
N ALA A 283 15.26 -12.59 -10.24
CA ALA A 283 14.41 -12.92 -11.37
C ALA A 283 15.08 -12.63 -12.71
N ALA A 284 14.67 -13.38 -13.73
CA ALA A 284 15.03 -13.15 -15.12
C ALA A 284 13.76 -12.87 -15.94
N CYS A 285 13.82 -11.87 -16.80
CA CYS A 285 12.71 -11.46 -17.63
C CYS A 285 13.16 -11.38 -19.11
N PRO A 286 12.43 -11.98 -20.06
CA PRO A 286 12.76 -11.89 -21.48
C PRO A 286 12.23 -10.60 -22.15
N ALA A 287 11.85 -9.61 -21.39
CA ALA A 287 11.38 -8.31 -21.83
C ALA A 287 12.16 -7.18 -21.13
N PRO A 288 12.25 -5.98 -21.74
CA PRO A 288 13.03 -4.88 -21.16
C PRO A 288 12.40 -4.22 -19.93
N ASP A 289 11.15 -4.56 -19.59
CA ASP A 289 10.44 -4.06 -18.42
C ASP A 289 9.34 -5.02 -17.99
N THR A 290 9.02 -5.03 -16.69
CA THR A 290 7.92 -5.77 -16.09
C THR A 290 7.50 -5.11 -14.78
N ALA A 291 6.44 -5.63 -14.16
CA ALA A 291 6.03 -5.26 -12.81
C ALA A 291 6.23 -6.43 -11.85
N PHE A 292 6.45 -6.10 -10.59
CA PHE A 292 6.32 -7.02 -9.46
C PHE A 292 5.31 -6.44 -8.47
N ILE A 293 4.23 -7.16 -8.25
CA ILE A 293 3.18 -6.84 -7.30
C ILE A 293 3.09 -8.00 -6.32
N MET A 294 3.39 -7.74 -5.07
CA MET A 294 3.41 -8.74 -4.01
C MET A 294 2.32 -8.45 -3.00
N VAL A 295 1.64 -9.49 -2.55
CA VAL A 295 0.71 -9.42 -1.43
C VAL A 295 1.10 -10.46 -0.39
N LEU A 296 1.36 -10.00 0.84
CA LEU A 296 1.53 -10.87 2.00
C LEU A 296 0.15 -11.23 2.54
N GLN A 297 -0.09 -12.51 2.76
CA GLN A 297 -1.39 -13.04 3.13
C GLN A 297 -1.30 -13.94 4.36
N ASP A 298 -2.36 -13.92 5.15
CA ASP A 298 -2.62 -14.83 6.26
C ASP A 298 -3.68 -15.85 5.80
N LEU A 299 -3.32 -17.12 5.84
CA LEU A 299 -4.21 -18.25 5.54
C LEU A 299 -4.62 -18.92 6.84
N ASP A 300 -5.91 -18.97 7.11
CA ASP A 300 -6.40 -19.70 8.28
C ASP A 300 -6.50 -21.22 8.01
N GLU A 301 -6.84 -21.98 9.06
CA GLU A 301 -6.99 -23.44 9.01
C GLU A 301 -8.04 -23.91 8.00
N GLN A 302 -9.01 -23.06 7.65
CA GLN A 302 -10.05 -23.33 6.67
C GLN A 302 -9.67 -22.91 5.25
N GLY A 303 -8.45 -22.39 5.05
CA GLY A 303 -7.95 -21.89 3.77
C GLY A 303 -8.51 -20.51 3.38
N ARG A 304 -9.15 -19.79 4.30
CA ARG A 304 -9.58 -18.41 4.05
C ARG A 304 -8.37 -17.49 4.06
N VAL A 305 -8.35 -16.56 3.12
CA VAL A 305 -7.23 -15.67 2.88
C VAL A 305 -7.54 -14.27 3.37
N THR A 306 -6.66 -13.71 4.20
CA THR A 306 -6.66 -12.31 4.58
C THR A 306 -5.43 -11.63 4.01
N ASN A 307 -5.62 -10.58 3.20
CA ASN A 307 -4.52 -9.76 2.70
C ASN A 307 -3.99 -8.88 3.85
N VAL A 308 -2.70 -8.96 4.13
CA VAL A 308 -2.06 -8.23 5.24
C VAL A 308 -1.44 -6.93 4.75
N THR A 309 -0.54 -7.02 3.77
CA THR A 309 0.15 -5.86 3.19
C THR A 309 0.60 -6.18 1.77
N ALA A 310 1.07 -5.15 1.06
CA ALA A 310 1.53 -5.30 -0.32
C ALA A 310 2.82 -4.52 -0.59
N GLY A 311 3.53 -4.96 -1.62
CA GLY A 311 4.69 -4.28 -2.17
C GLY A 311 4.58 -4.17 -3.68
N TYR A 312 5.27 -3.20 -4.25
CA TYR A 312 5.15 -2.86 -5.66
C TYR A 312 6.50 -2.45 -6.22
N LEU A 313 6.79 -2.83 -7.46
CA LEU A 313 7.97 -2.35 -8.18
C LEU A 313 7.73 -2.44 -9.69
N ARG A 314 7.95 -1.34 -10.39
CA ARG A 314 8.26 -1.36 -11.82
C ARG A 314 9.74 -1.72 -11.99
N ALA A 315 10.03 -2.84 -12.60
CA ALA A 315 11.37 -3.43 -12.62
C ALA A 315 12.45 -2.53 -13.22
N GLY A 316 12.09 -1.67 -14.18
CA GLY A 316 12.99 -0.66 -14.73
C GLY A 316 13.35 0.48 -13.76
N LEU A 317 12.69 0.59 -12.59
CA LEU A 317 12.96 1.58 -11.54
C LEU A 317 13.59 0.97 -10.28
N ARG A 318 14.30 -0.14 -10.43
CA ARG A 318 14.89 -0.95 -9.35
C ARG A 318 16.05 -0.31 -8.59
N MET A 319 16.50 0.87 -8.98
CA MET A 319 17.67 1.51 -8.38
C MET A 319 17.43 1.85 -6.92
N VAL A 320 18.25 1.29 -6.04
CA VAL A 320 18.17 1.49 -4.59
C VAL A 320 19.05 2.69 -4.20
N ASP A 321 18.51 3.57 -3.38
CA ASP A 321 19.30 4.56 -2.65
C ASP A 321 19.86 3.90 -1.39
N GLU A 322 21.08 3.39 -1.48
CA GLU A 322 21.75 2.67 -0.37
C GLU A 322 22.00 3.58 0.83
N ALA A 323 22.19 4.89 0.62
CA ALA A 323 22.41 5.83 1.71
C ALA A 323 21.15 6.08 2.57
N ALA A 324 19.99 6.03 1.93
CA ALA A 324 18.70 6.17 2.60
C ALA A 324 18.13 4.83 3.10
N SER A 325 18.67 3.69 2.63
CA SER A 325 18.19 2.35 2.95
C SER A 325 18.66 1.86 4.31
N LYS A 326 17.83 1.00 4.93
CA LYS A 326 18.16 0.25 6.16
C LYS A 326 17.98 -1.24 5.88
N PRO A 327 18.58 -2.14 6.69
CA PRO A 327 18.29 -3.57 6.59
C PRO A 327 16.78 -3.84 6.67
N GLY A 328 16.26 -4.61 5.71
CA GLY A 328 14.84 -4.91 5.59
C GLY A 328 13.94 -3.74 5.13
N ALA A 329 14.50 -2.56 4.85
CA ALA A 329 13.78 -1.36 4.45
C ALA A 329 14.51 -0.63 3.31
N PRO A 330 14.58 -1.21 2.09
CA PRO A 330 15.21 -0.55 0.96
C PRO A 330 14.41 0.67 0.51
N VAL A 331 15.12 1.71 0.09
CA VAL A 331 14.55 2.92 -0.50
C VAL A 331 14.86 2.95 -1.98
N LEU A 332 13.84 3.05 -2.81
CA LEU A 332 13.98 3.11 -4.26
C LEU A 332 13.98 4.58 -4.73
N SER A 333 14.93 4.94 -5.58
CA SER A 333 15.03 6.32 -6.09
C SER A 333 13.88 6.68 -7.02
N CYS A 334 13.44 5.73 -7.85
CA CYS A 334 12.40 5.91 -8.88
C CYS A 334 12.64 7.05 -9.87
N GLN A 335 13.88 7.55 -9.98
CA GLN A 335 14.23 8.70 -10.80
C GLN A 335 14.62 8.31 -12.23
N THR A 336 15.32 7.21 -12.38
CA THR A 336 15.89 6.79 -13.66
C THR A 336 15.38 5.41 -14.06
N PHE A 337 14.85 5.32 -15.26
CA PHE A 337 14.48 4.06 -15.86
C PHE A 337 15.72 3.37 -16.48
N GLU A 338 15.95 2.14 -16.06
CA GLU A 338 16.96 1.26 -16.64
C GLU A 338 16.29 -0.01 -17.16
N ALA A 339 16.36 -0.24 -18.47
CA ALA A 339 15.84 -1.47 -19.06
C ALA A 339 16.43 -2.70 -18.38
N ILE A 340 15.62 -3.73 -18.21
CA ILE A 340 16.08 -5.02 -17.66
C ILE A 340 16.98 -5.69 -18.69
N PRO A 341 18.17 -6.20 -18.30
CA PRO A 341 18.96 -7.08 -19.17
C PRO A 341 18.16 -8.32 -19.55
N ILE A 342 17.86 -8.48 -20.85
CA ILE A 342 16.94 -9.49 -21.35
C ILE A 342 17.45 -10.90 -21.09
N GLY A 343 16.68 -11.69 -20.36
CA GLY A 343 17.01 -13.07 -20.02
C GLY A 343 18.11 -13.26 -18.99
N GLU A 344 18.70 -12.19 -18.50
CA GLU A 344 19.71 -12.24 -17.44
C GLU A 344 19.07 -12.20 -16.05
N LYS A 345 19.75 -12.82 -15.09
CA LYS A 345 19.37 -12.74 -13.68
C LYS A 345 19.64 -11.34 -13.14
N VAL A 346 18.63 -10.73 -12.55
CA VAL A 346 18.68 -9.44 -11.86
C VAL A 346 18.20 -9.62 -10.44
N THR A 347 18.88 -8.96 -9.49
CA THR A 347 18.46 -8.88 -8.09
C THR A 347 17.67 -7.61 -7.87
N TYR A 348 16.49 -7.75 -7.27
CA TYR A 348 15.61 -6.66 -6.90
C TYR A 348 15.46 -6.63 -5.39
N ARG A 349 15.63 -5.47 -4.78
CA ARG A 349 15.31 -5.20 -3.38
C ARG A 349 14.00 -4.45 -3.32
N ILE A 350 12.92 -5.14 -2.97
CA ILE A 350 11.57 -4.60 -3.08
C ILE A 350 10.99 -4.32 -1.69
N PRO A 351 10.72 -3.07 -1.35
CA PRO A 351 10.03 -2.75 -0.11
C PRO A 351 8.57 -3.20 -0.20
N ILE A 352 8.15 -3.93 0.81
CA ILE A 352 6.74 -4.21 1.08
C ILE A 352 6.33 -3.26 2.20
N VAL A 353 5.14 -2.65 2.08
CA VAL A 353 4.68 -1.64 3.04
C VAL A 353 4.74 -2.20 4.46
N PRO A 354 5.42 -1.52 5.39
CA PRO A 354 5.52 -1.94 6.78
C PRO A 354 4.15 -2.21 7.39
N ASN A 355 4.02 -3.30 8.13
CA ASN A 355 2.74 -3.67 8.72
C ASN A 355 2.92 -4.41 10.05
N ALA A 356 1.80 -4.72 10.71
CA ALA A 356 1.74 -5.62 11.83
C ALA A 356 0.63 -6.65 11.65
N ARG A 357 0.85 -7.87 12.11
CA ARG A 357 -0.11 -8.97 12.09
C ARG A 357 0.29 -10.06 13.06
N ARG A 358 -0.66 -10.61 13.80
CA ARG A 358 -0.51 -11.91 14.44
C ARG A 358 -1.01 -13.00 13.49
N PHE A 359 -0.11 -13.85 13.05
CA PHE A 359 -0.44 -15.11 12.41
C PHE A 359 -0.65 -16.14 13.53
N ARG A 360 -1.85 -16.70 13.65
CA ARG A 360 -2.18 -17.64 14.73
C ARG A 360 -1.56 -19.01 14.48
N ALA A 361 -1.38 -19.78 15.55
CA ALA A 361 -1.09 -21.20 15.43
C ALA A 361 -2.14 -21.89 14.53
N GLY A 362 -1.70 -22.79 13.66
CA GLY A 362 -2.54 -23.42 12.63
C GLY A 362 -2.66 -22.63 11.32
N HIS A 363 -2.42 -21.32 11.33
CA HIS A 363 -2.39 -20.50 10.12
C HIS A 363 -1.10 -20.70 9.32
N ALA A 364 -1.06 -20.17 8.11
CA ALA A 364 0.13 -20.13 7.27
C ALA A 364 0.34 -18.73 6.69
N ILE A 365 1.62 -18.38 6.50
CA ILE A 365 2.02 -17.14 5.81
C ILE A 365 2.15 -17.45 4.32
N ARG A 366 1.53 -16.64 3.45
CA ARG A 366 1.65 -16.75 2.01
C ARG A 366 2.18 -15.46 1.40
N LEU A 367 3.15 -15.60 0.49
CA LEU A 367 3.53 -14.55 -0.45
C LEU A 367 2.89 -14.85 -1.81
N HIS A 368 2.05 -13.95 -2.29
CA HIS A 368 1.49 -13.97 -3.65
C HIS A 368 2.27 -12.97 -4.51
N LEU A 369 2.77 -13.37 -5.67
CA LEU A 369 3.51 -12.54 -6.61
C LEU A 369 2.87 -12.58 -7.98
N THR A 370 2.55 -11.41 -8.54
CA THR A 370 2.02 -11.24 -9.90
C THR A 370 2.65 -10.03 -10.59
N THR A 371 2.38 -9.85 -11.88
CA THR A 371 2.70 -8.64 -12.65
C THR A 371 1.48 -7.76 -12.87
N ASP A 372 0.29 -8.22 -12.51
CA ASP A 372 -0.97 -7.59 -12.88
C ASP A 372 -2.06 -7.87 -11.83
N ASP A 373 -2.57 -6.81 -11.26
CA ASP A 373 -3.65 -6.82 -10.27
C ASP A 373 -4.98 -6.27 -10.81
N GLN A 374 -5.12 -6.11 -12.13
CA GLN A 374 -6.33 -5.56 -12.75
C GLN A 374 -7.53 -6.52 -12.71
N SER A 375 -7.28 -7.83 -12.57
CA SER A 375 -8.36 -8.80 -12.42
C SER A 375 -9.08 -8.57 -11.10
N LYS A 376 -10.42 -8.70 -11.11
CA LYS A 376 -11.22 -8.67 -9.88
C LYS A 376 -10.85 -9.78 -8.89
N ASP A 377 -10.30 -10.88 -9.39
CA ASP A 377 -9.91 -12.05 -8.59
C ASP A 377 -8.46 -11.93 -8.06
N SER A 378 -7.71 -10.93 -8.53
CA SER A 378 -6.36 -10.66 -8.02
C SER A 378 -6.43 -10.05 -6.61
N PRO A 379 -5.55 -10.47 -5.69
CA PRO A 379 -5.46 -9.82 -4.39
C PRO A 379 -5.18 -8.33 -4.53
N ALA A 380 -5.88 -7.51 -3.77
CA ALA A 380 -5.62 -6.08 -3.68
C ALA A 380 -5.97 -5.57 -2.28
N LEU A 381 -5.34 -4.48 -1.90
CA LEU A 381 -5.62 -3.77 -0.66
C LEU A 381 -6.36 -2.47 -0.99
N LEU A 382 -7.52 -2.27 -0.39
CA LEU A 382 -8.38 -1.09 -0.60
C LEU A 382 -8.65 -0.78 -2.08
N GLU A 383 -8.76 -1.80 -2.94
CA GLU A 383 -8.99 -1.64 -4.39
C GLU A 383 -7.92 -0.80 -5.14
N PHE A 384 -6.72 -0.69 -4.59
CA PHE A 384 -5.60 -0.07 -5.29
C PHE A 384 -5.11 -0.99 -6.40
N ARG A 385 -5.58 -0.73 -7.62
CA ARG A 385 -5.21 -1.45 -8.84
C ARG A 385 -4.23 -0.61 -9.65
N HIS A 386 -3.28 -1.26 -10.30
CA HIS A 386 -2.19 -0.59 -11.02
C HIS A 386 -2.35 -0.74 -12.53
N ALA A 387 -1.87 0.26 -13.25
CA ALA A 387 -1.71 0.16 -14.69
C ALA A 387 -0.67 -0.94 -15.00
N SER A 388 -1.04 -1.88 -15.87
CA SER A 388 -0.12 -2.94 -16.29
C SER A 388 1.04 -2.37 -17.09
N VAL A 389 2.24 -2.90 -16.90
CA VAL A 389 3.47 -2.48 -17.57
C VAL A 389 4.13 -3.65 -18.31
N GLY A 390 4.97 -3.30 -19.27
CA GLY A 390 5.72 -4.26 -20.07
C GLY A 390 4.89 -4.93 -21.15
N THR A 391 5.51 -5.87 -21.82
CA THR A 391 4.91 -6.73 -22.84
C THR A 391 4.68 -8.13 -22.30
N SER A 392 3.81 -8.91 -22.93
CA SER A 392 3.61 -10.31 -22.56
C SER A 392 4.95 -11.06 -22.59
N SER A 393 5.25 -11.74 -21.48
CA SER A 393 6.53 -12.43 -21.29
C SER A 393 6.41 -13.52 -20.22
N LEU A 394 7.36 -14.46 -20.21
CA LEU A 394 7.50 -15.47 -19.17
C LEU A 394 8.59 -15.03 -18.20
N ASN A 395 8.21 -14.61 -17.01
CA ASN A 395 9.15 -14.23 -15.98
C ASN A 395 9.57 -15.46 -15.15
N THR A 396 10.84 -15.53 -14.81
CA THR A 396 11.40 -16.63 -14.02
C THR A 396 11.89 -16.10 -12.70
N VAL A 397 11.43 -16.69 -11.59
CA VAL A 397 11.89 -16.40 -10.22
C VAL A 397 12.79 -17.52 -9.74
N LEU A 398 13.96 -17.18 -9.23
CA LEU A 398 14.95 -18.13 -8.74
C LEU A 398 14.75 -18.44 -7.26
N SER A 399 15.05 -19.66 -6.84
CA SER A 399 14.96 -20.13 -5.45
C SER A 399 15.95 -19.46 -4.49
N SER A 400 16.93 -18.72 -5.01
CA SER A 400 17.81 -17.84 -4.23
C SER A 400 17.10 -16.59 -3.70
N SER A 401 15.85 -16.33 -4.10
CA SER A 401 15.04 -15.22 -3.57
C SER A 401 14.68 -15.42 -2.10
N ARG A 402 14.58 -14.30 -1.35
CA ARG A 402 14.31 -14.31 0.10
C ARG A 402 13.26 -13.26 0.45
N LEU A 403 12.31 -13.64 1.30
CA LEU A 403 11.40 -12.72 1.97
C LEU A 403 11.90 -12.48 3.39
N LEU A 404 12.16 -11.23 3.74
CA LEU A 404 12.57 -10.81 5.08
C LEU A 404 11.36 -10.32 5.86
N LEU A 405 10.99 -11.02 6.92
CA LEU A 405 9.84 -10.69 7.78
C LEU A 405 10.32 -10.25 9.16
N PRO A 406 9.88 -9.08 9.67
CA PRO A 406 10.20 -8.59 11.01
C PRO A 406 9.32 -9.29 12.05
N VAL A 407 9.88 -10.23 12.79
CA VAL A 407 9.20 -11.07 13.79
C VAL A 407 9.53 -10.58 15.19
N LEU A 408 8.51 -10.49 16.05
CA LEU A 408 8.68 -10.35 17.51
C LEU A 408 8.86 -11.74 18.10
N ASP A 409 10.03 -12.00 18.69
CA ASP A 409 10.34 -13.24 19.41
C ASP A 409 9.71 -13.32 20.81
#